data_8807489d2cb616fdaa8adff770cfcb04
#
_entry.id   8807489d2cb616fdaa8adff770cfcb04
#
_cell.length_a   1.000
_cell.length_b   1.000
_cell.length_c   1.000
_cell.angle_alpha   90.00
_cell.angle_beta   90.00
_cell.angle_gamma   90.00
#
_symmetry.space_group_name_H-M   'P 1'
#
loop_
_entity.id
_entity.type
_entity.pdbx_description
1 polymer ?
#
loop_
_entity_poly.entity_id
_entity_poly.type
_entity_poly.pdbx_seq_one_letter_code
_entity_poly.pdbx_strand_id
1 'polypeptide(L)'
;YNVLVVDNAENLNDPFAYPPAELVFPPGEEFWHVDVKWNYNVPFDFKQVTDPELTARLHDIAKKLYQVMGVSGYGRCDIRMNEKGELYILEINPNGGIMFKPEEYGPADYMILYDPEGYKGFFERIFRAAVVRQKMRAAA
;
A
#
# COMPACT_ATOMS: atom_id res chain seq x y z
N TYR A 1 -0.35 8.39 -5.62
CA TYR A 1 -1.16 7.35 -4.98
C TYR A 1 -0.28 6.31 -4.32
N ASN A 2 -0.78 5.74 -3.23
CA ASN A 2 -0.15 4.62 -2.55
C ASN A 2 -1.15 3.47 -2.48
N VAL A 3 -0.65 2.24 -2.62
CA VAL A 3 -1.44 1.01 -2.44
C VAL A 3 -0.65 0.03 -1.58
N LEU A 4 -1.22 -0.34 -0.44
CA LEU A 4 -0.68 -1.39 0.40
C LEU A 4 -1.22 -2.74 -0.07
N VAL A 5 -0.33 -3.67 -0.36
CA VAL A 5 -0.65 -5.03 -0.78
C VAL A 5 -0.11 -6.01 0.25
N VAL A 6 -0.88 -7.02 0.57
CA VAL A 6 -0.53 -8.07 1.54
C VAL A 6 -0.88 -9.44 1.00
N ASP A 7 -0.15 -10.46 1.41
CA ASP A 7 -0.46 -11.84 1.04
C ASP A 7 -1.89 -12.23 1.42
N ASN A 8 -2.49 -13.06 0.58
CA ASN A 8 -3.78 -13.66 0.83
C ASN A 8 -3.62 -15.17 1.11
N ALA A 9 -3.93 -15.59 2.33
CA ALA A 9 -3.80 -16.99 2.76
C ALA A 9 -4.72 -17.95 1.99
N GLU A 10 -5.82 -17.47 1.43
CA GLU A 10 -6.76 -18.28 0.65
C GLU A 10 -6.26 -18.51 -0.77
N ASN A 11 -5.51 -17.55 -1.31
CA ASN A 11 -4.87 -17.67 -2.62
C ASN A 11 -3.61 -16.80 -2.68
N LEU A 12 -2.44 -17.38 -2.48
CA LEU A 12 -1.16 -16.64 -2.53
C LEU A 12 -0.86 -16.02 -3.91
N ASN A 13 -1.54 -16.48 -4.97
CA ASN A 13 -1.43 -15.91 -6.31
C ASN A 13 -2.39 -14.75 -6.56
N ASP A 14 -3.25 -14.40 -5.60
CA ASP A 14 -4.12 -13.22 -5.66
C ASP A 14 -4.01 -12.44 -4.34
N PRO A 15 -2.98 -11.61 -4.18
CA PRO A 15 -2.76 -10.84 -2.96
C PRO A 15 -3.92 -9.87 -2.71
N PHE A 16 -4.13 -9.52 -1.45
CA PHE A 16 -5.13 -8.55 -1.05
C PHE A 16 -4.54 -7.13 -1.16
N ALA A 17 -5.29 -6.21 -1.75
CA ALA A 17 -4.95 -4.79 -1.82
C ALA A 17 -5.89 -3.97 -0.93
N TYR A 18 -5.30 -3.15 -0.07
CA TYR A 18 -6.04 -2.21 0.81
C TYR A 18 -6.63 -1.05 0.00
N PRO A 19 -7.65 -0.36 0.54
CA PRO A 19 -8.16 0.86 -0.09
C PRO A 19 -7.02 1.83 -0.37
N PRO A 20 -6.86 2.34 -1.62
CA PRO A 20 -5.74 3.21 -1.95
C PRO A 20 -5.81 4.56 -1.27
N ALA A 21 -4.65 5.15 -1.02
CA ALA A 21 -4.52 6.51 -0.52
C ALA A 21 -3.97 7.44 -1.61
N GLU A 22 -4.57 8.60 -1.74
CA GLU A 22 -4.04 9.73 -2.50
C GLU A 22 -3.23 10.62 -1.58
N LEU A 23 -1.97 10.88 -1.94
CA LEU A 23 -1.16 11.90 -1.28
C LEU A 23 -1.53 13.27 -1.86
N VAL A 24 -2.05 14.14 -1.03
CA VAL A 24 -2.35 15.53 -1.38
C VAL A 24 -1.16 16.40 -1.00
N PHE A 25 -0.50 16.94 -2.01
CA PHE A 25 0.63 17.83 -1.79
C PHE A 25 0.17 19.22 -1.34
N PRO A 26 0.96 19.89 -0.49
CA PRO A 26 0.71 21.28 -0.15
C PRO A 26 0.87 22.18 -1.39
N PRO A 27 0.30 23.39 -1.39
CA PRO A 27 0.42 24.33 -2.50
C PRO A 27 1.87 24.61 -2.90
N GLY A 28 2.18 24.46 -4.19
CA GLY A 28 3.51 24.67 -4.74
C GLY A 28 4.40 23.43 -4.80
N GLU A 29 3.95 22.30 -4.23
CA GLU A 29 4.66 21.03 -4.28
C GLU A 29 3.96 20.07 -5.25
N GLU A 30 4.76 19.36 -6.05
CA GLU A 30 4.24 18.40 -7.03
C GLU A 30 4.74 16.97 -6.81
N PHE A 31 5.77 16.78 -5.97
CA PHE A 31 6.28 15.46 -5.65
C PHE A 31 6.96 15.41 -4.29
N TRP A 32 7.17 14.20 -3.79
CA TRP A 32 7.69 13.93 -2.45
C TRP A 32 9.23 13.91 -2.45
N HIS A 33 9.85 15.07 -2.45
CA HIS A 33 11.30 15.19 -2.32
C HIS A 33 11.77 15.20 -0.84
N VAL A 34 13.09 15.14 -0.65
CA VAL A 34 13.69 14.97 0.70
C VAL A 34 13.26 16.06 1.68
N ASP A 35 13.26 17.32 1.26
CA ASP A 35 12.90 18.44 2.13
C ASP A 35 11.42 18.42 2.56
N VAL A 36 10.56 17.88 1.70
CA VAL A 36 9.14 17.69 1.97
C VAL A 36 8.91 16.43 2.82
N LYS A 37 9.63 15.35 2.52
CA LYS A 37 9.47 14.05 3.19
C LYS A 37 9.87 14.08 4.67
N TRP A 38 10.88 14.86 5.02
CA TRP A 38 11.45 14.90 6.37
C TRP A 38 11.14 16.19 7.12
N ASN A 39 10.39 17.10 6.52
CA ASN A 39 9.97 18.33 7.18
C ASN A 39 8.59 18.14 7.82
N TYR A 40 8.58 17.81 9.10
CA TYR A 40 7.35 17.63 9.89
C TYR A 40 6.44 18.88 9.96
N ASN A 41 6.92 20.03 9.50
CA ASN A 41 6.12 21.24 9.42
C ASN A 41 5.33 21.38 8.09
N VAL A 42 5.56 20.49 7.12
CA VAL A 42 4.80 20.47 5.86
C VAL A 42 3.59 19.54 6.06
N PRO A 43 2.38 20.08 6.09
CA PRO A 43 1.19 19.25 6.28
C PRO A 43 0.95 18.44 5.01
N PHE A 44 1.11 17.12 5.12
CA PHE A 44 0.59 16.17 4.15
C PHE A 44 -0.82 15.76 4.54
N ASP A 45 -1.65 15.58 3.53
CA ASP A 45 -2.96 14.98 3.71
C ASP A 45 -3.03 13.69 2.88
N PHE A 46 -3.59 12.64 3.47
CA PHE A 46 -3.84 11.39 2.78
C PHE A 46 -5.35 11.18 2.70
N LYS A 47 -5.87 11.09 1.49
CA LYS A 47 -7.29 10.88 1.24
C LYS A 47 -7.52 9.48 0.70
N GLN A 48 -8.57 8.82 1.19
CA GLN A 48 -9.00 7.56 0.60
C GLN A 48 -9.48 7.79 -0.83
N VAL A 49 -9.00 6.99 -1.76
CA VAL A 49 -9.54 6.95 -3.12
C VAL A 49 -10.90 6.24 -3.07
N THR A 50 -11.96 6.96 -3.40
CA THR A 50 -13.33 6.45 -3.36
C THR A 50 -13.93 6.19 -4.74
N ASP A 51 -13.26 6.63 -5.82
CA ASP A 51 -13.65 6.33 -7.19
C ASP A 51 -13.43 4.83 -7.48
N PRO A 52 -14.48 4.05 -7.83
CA PRO A 52 -14.35 2.61 -8.00
C PRO A 52 -13.50 2.21 -9.20
N GLU A 53 -13.53 2.98 -10.30
CA GLU A 53 -12.76 2.69 -11.49
C GLU A 53 -11.27 2.91 -11.23
N LEU A 54 -10.91 4.05 -10.65
CA LEU A 54 -9.53 4.35 -10.28
C LEU A 54 -9.02 3.36 -9.24
N THR A 55 -9.82 3.01 -8.23
CA THR A 55 -9.49 2.00 -7.22
C THR A 55 -9.16 0.66 -7.87
N ALA A 56 -9.99 0.18 -8.79
CA ALA A 56 -9.77 -1.09 -9.48
C ALA A 56 -8.45 -1.08 -10.27
N ARG A 57 -8.17 0.01 -10.99
CA ARG A 57 -6.93 0.19 -11.76
C ARG A 57 -5.68 0.23 -10.87
N LEU A 58 -5.76 0.93 -9.74
CA LEU A 58 -4.67 1.00 -8.76
C LEU A 58 -4.42 -0.36 -8.11
N HIS A 59 -5.47 -1.09 -7.75
CA HIS A 59 -5.35 -2.46 -7.22
C HIS A 59 -4.72 -3.41 -8.23
N ASP A 60 -5.15 -3.38 -9.50
CA ASP A 60 -4.64 -4.27 -10.55
C ASP A 60 -3.13 -4.07 -10.76
N ILE A 61 -2.69 -2.83 -10.92
CA ILE A 61 -1.27 -2.53 -11.15
C ILE A 61 -0.41 -2.85 -9.91
N ALA A 62 -0.89 -2.58 -8.70
CA ALA A 62 -0.17 -2.85 -7.47
C ALA A 62 -0.05 -4.36 -7.19
N LYS A 63 -1.12 -5.13 -7.36
CA LYS A 63 -1.10 -6.60 -7.23
C LYS A 63 -0.15 -7.23 -8.24
N LYS A 64 -0.17 -6.80 -9.49
CA LYS A 64 0.76 -7.28 -10.52
C LYS A 64 2.22 -6.99 -10.15
N LEU A 65 2.51 -5.77 -9.70
CA LEU A 65 3.86 -5.42 -9.26
C LEU A 65 4.31 -6.30 -8.09
N TYR A 66 3.46 -6.46 -7.08
CA TYR A 66 3.72 -7.31 -5.91
C TYR A 66 4.10 -8.74 -6.32
N GLN A 67 3.34 -9.34 -7.24
CA GLN A 67 3.57 -10.69 -7.74
C GLN A 67 4.85 -10.80 -8.56
N VAL A 68 5.07 -9.90 -9.52
CA VAL A 68 6.24 -9.91 -10.42
C VAL A 68 7.53 -9.72 -9.62
N MET A 69 7.51 -8.88 -8.58
CA MET A 69 8.66 -8.65 -7.71
C MET A 69 8.86 -9.77 -6.67
N GLY A 70 7.98 -10.76 -6.60
CA GLY A 70 8.05 -11.86 -5.64
C GLY A 70 7.97 -11.41 -4.18
N VAL A 71 7.26 -10.31 -3.91
CA VAL A 71 7.10 -9.79 -2.54
C VAL A 71 6.28 -10.78 -1.72
N SER A 72 6.61 -10.91 -0.45
CA SER A 72 5.86 -11.74 0.51
C SER A 72 5.67 -10.98 1.82
N GLY A 73 4.56 -11.25 2.51
CA GLY A 73 4.15 -10.50 3.70
C GLY A 73 3.33 -9.30 3.28
N TYR A 74 3.96 -8.15 3.09
CA TYR A 74 3.31 -6.94 2.60
C TYR A 74 4.28 -6.06 1.81
N GLY A 75 3.73 -5.13 1.01
CA GLY A 75 4.49 -4.12 0.30
C GLY A 75 3.64 -2.91 -0.05
N ARG A 76 4.20 -1.72 0.07
CA ARG A 76 3.56 -0.48 -0.36
C ARG A 76 4.04 -0.12 -1.75
N CYS A 77 3.09 -0.02 -2.69
CA CYS A 77 3.34 0.47 -4.03
C CYS A 77 3.11 1.97 -4.10
N ASP A 78 4.06 2.70 -4.64
CA ASP A 78 3.98 4.13 -4.89
C ASP A 78 3.76 4.35 -6.39
N ILE A 79 2.67 5.06 -6.75
CA ILE A 79 2.13 5.16 -8.12
C ILE A 79 1.84 6.62 -8.43
N ARG A 80 2.18 7.08 -9.62
CA ARG A 80 1.77 8.39 -10.13
C ARG A 80 0.79 8.23 -11.29
N MET A 81 -0.08 9.23 -11.41
CA MET A 81 -0.99 9.38 -12.53
C MET A 81 -0.69 10.70 -13.26
N ASN A 82 -0.60 10.67 -14.57
CA ASN A 82 -0.45 11.87 -15.38
C ASN A 82 -1.82 12.53 -15.68
N GLU A 83 -1.79 13.67 -16.34
CA GLU A 83 -2.99 14.41 -16.74
C GLU A 83 -3.93 13.65 -17.68
N LYS A 84 -3.41 12.63 -18.39
CA LYS A 84 -4.20 11.74 -19.25
C LYS A 84 -4.83 10.56 -18.51
N GLY A 85 -4.61 10.47 -17.20
CA GLY A 85 -5.08 9.37 -16.38
C GLY A 85 -4.25 8.09 -16.49
N GLU A 86 -3.05 8.12 -17.08
CA GLU A 86 -2.16 6.97 -17.17
C GLU A 86 -1.41 6.78 -15.87
N LEU A 87 -1.33 5.52 -15.40
CA LEU A 87 -0.68 5.16 -14.15
C LEU A 87 0.77 4.70 -14.38
N TYR A 88 1.68 5.22 -13.57
CA TYR A 88 3.11 4.91 -13.60
C TYR A 88 3.57 4.42 -12.23
N ILE A 89 4.17 3.24 -12.19
CA ILE A 89 4.79 2.69 -10.99
C ILE A 89 6.09 3.45 -10.73
N LEU A 90 6.27 3.92 -9.50
CA LEU A 90 7.54 4.48 -9.05
C LEU A 90 8.37 3.43 -8.33
N GLU A 91 7.80 2.79 -7.31
CA GLU A 91 8.49 1.77 -6.52
C GLU A 91 7.51 0.84 -5.80
N ILE A 92 8.03 -0.28 -5.29
CA ILE A 92 7.41 -1.07 -4.24
C ILE A 92 8.36 -1.16 -3.06
N ASN A 93 7.87 -0.82 -1.88
CA ASN A 93 8.61 -0.92 -0.63
C ASN A 93 8.11 -2.15 0.15
N PRO A 94 8.88 -3.27 0.18
CA PRO A 94 8.47 -4.52 0.83
C PRO A 94 8.56 -4.47 2.35
N ASN A 95 9.00 -3.37 2.92
CA ASN A 95 9.08 -3.12 4.36
C ASN A 95 8.71 -1.66 4.67
N GLY A 96 7.61 -1.20 4.07
CA GLY A 96 7.09 0.14 4.34
C GLY A 96 6.77 0.33 5.82
N GLY A 97 7.08 1.51 6.37
CA GLY A 97 6.77 1.83 7.76
C GLY A 97 5.28 1.74 8.07
N ILE A 98 4.94 1.12 9.19
CA ILE A 98 3.59 0.95 9.71
C ILE A 98 3.60 1.14 11.23
N MET A 99 2.42 1.33 11.83
CA MET A 99 2.24 1.49 13.27
C MET A 99 2.96 2.72 13.86
N PHE A 100 3.00 3.78 13.09
CA PHE A 100 3.41 5.07 13.63
C PHE A 100 2.38 5.59 14.65
N LYS A 101 2.78 6.57 15.44
CA LYS A 101 1.84 7.25 16.34
C LYS A 101 0.76 7.97 15.52
N PRO A 102 -0.44 8.19 16.08
CA PRO A 102 -1.54 8.85 15.35
C PRO A 102 -1.15 10.19 14.72
N GLU A 103 -0.27 10.95 15.37
CA GLU A 103 0.22 12.25 14.91
C GLU A 103 1.25 12.15 13.77
N GLU A 104 1.75 10.93 13.51
CA GLU A 104 2.84 10.65 12.57
C GLU A 104 2.44 9.59 11.53
N TYR A 105 1.15 9.27 11.39
CA TYR A 105 0.71 8.22 10.48
C TYR A 105 1.28 8.41 9.07
N GLY A 106 1.91 7.34 8.58
CA GLY A 106 2.34 7.23 7.20
C GLY A 106 1.22 6.71 6.27
N PRO A 107 1.47 6.69 4.97
CA PRO A 107 0.46 6.24 4.00
C PRO A 107 -0.05 4.82 4.25
N ALA A 108 0.80 3.91 4.73
CA ALA A 108 0.39 2.54 5.02
C ALA A 108 -0.58 2.47 6.20
N ASP A 109 -0.40 3.31 7.22
CA ASP A 109 -1.31 3.37 8.36
C ASP A 109 -2.71 3.83 7.94
N TYR A 110 -2.80 4.88 7.11
CA TYR A 110 -4.07 5.35 6.57
C TYR A 110 -4.80 4.26 5.78
N MET A 111 -4.09 3.55 4.89
CA MET A 111 -4.68 2.47 4.10
C MET A 111 -5.19 1.31 4.97
N ILE A 112 -4.45 0.96 6.03
CA ILE A 112 -4.90 -0.06 7.00
C ILE A 112 -6.15 0.42 7.75
N LEU A 113 -6.21 1.69 8.13
CA LEU A 113 -7.32 2.26 8.87
C LEU A 113 -8.56 2.54 7.99
N TYR A 114 -8.43 2.63 6.67
CA TYR A 114 -9.57 2.66 5.75
C TYR A 114 -10.27 1.31 5.63
N ASP A 115 -9.60 0.21 5.96
CA ASP A 115 -10.20 -1.12 6.03
C ASP A 115 -10.92 -1.31 7.37
N PRO A 116 -12.17 -1.82 7.39
CA PRO A 116 -12.92 -2.00 8.62
C PRO A 116 -12.26 -2.91 9.66
N GLU A 117 -11.41 -3.83 9.23
CA GLU A 117 -10.67 -4.75 10.11
C GLU A 117 -9.41 -4.10 10.71
N GLY A 118 -8.94 -2.98 10.15
CA GLY A 118 -7.80 -2.22 10.62
C GLY A 118 -6.53 -3.04 10.84
N TYR A 119 -5.73 -2.67 11.84
CA TYR A 119 -4.49 -3.38 12.16
C TYR A 119 -4.70 -4.86 12.52
N LYS A 120 -5.82 -5.20 13.15
CA LYS A 120 -6.12 -6.59 13.46
C LYS A 120 -6.19 -7.43 12.19
N GLY A 121 -6.97 -7.01 11.21
CA GLY A 121 -7.07 -7.69 9.93
C GLY A 121 -5.75 -7.74 9.17
N PHE A 122 -4.96 -6.66 9.23
CA PHE A 122 -3.64 -6.62 8.62
C PHE A 122 -2.71 -7.72 9.17
N PHE A 123 -2.56 -7.84 10.49
CA PHE A 123 -1.72 -8.87 11.09
C PHE A 123 -2.28 -10.27 10.90
N GLU A 124 -3.59 -10.46 10.99
CA GLU A 124 -4.21 -11.76 10.73
C GLU A 124 -3.92 -12.25 9.30
N ARG A 125 -4.00 -11.40 8.28
CA ARG A 125 -3.66 -11.74 6.89
C ARG A 125 -2.21 -12.21 6.78
N ILE A 126 -1.26 -11.45 7.34
CA ILE A 126 0.17 -11.77 7.29
C ILE A 126 0.47 -13.10 7.99
N PHE A 127 -0.03 -13.30 9.20
CA PHE A 127 0.24 -14.51 9.98
C PHE A 127 -0.37 -15.75 9.31
N ARG A 128 -1.62 -15.68 8.85
CA ARG A 128 -2.28 -16.78 8.15
C ARG A 128 -1.53 -17.15 6.87
N ALA A 129 -1.12 -16.19 6.08
CA ALA A 129 -0.36 -16.42 4.86
C ALA A 129 1.04 -17.01 5.15
N ALA A 130 1.71 -16.56 6.21
CA ALA A 130 3.01 -17.13 6.63
C ALA A 130 2.88 -18.61 7.00
N VAL A 131 1.82 -19.00 7.70
CA VAL A 131 1.54 -20.42 8.03
C VAL A 131 1.30 -21.24 6.77
N VAL A 132 0.55 -20.73 5.80
CA VAL A 132 0.31 -21.40 4.51
C VAL A 132 1.63 -21.61 3.78
N ARG A 133 2.47 -20.58 3.65
CA ARG A 133 3.78 -20.69 3.01
C ARG A 133 4.70 -21.72 3.69
N GLN A 134 4.70 -21.71 5.03
CA GLN A 134 5.49 -22.71 5.78
C GLN A 134 5.07 -24.14 5.46
N LYS A 135 3.75 -24.41 5.45
CA LYS A 135 3.21 -25.74 5.11
C LYS A 135 3.58 -26.15 3.68
N MET A 136 3.51 -25.25 2.72
CA MET A 136 3.89 -25.51 1.33
C MET A 136 5.38 -25.87 1.20
N ARG A 137 6.27 -25.15 1.90
CA ARG A 137 7.71 -25.43 1.92
C ARG A 137 8.04 -26.77 2.57
N ALA A 138 7.30 -27.16 3.60
CA ALA A 138 7.50 -28.44 4.29
C ALA A 138 6.99 -29.65 3.47
N ALA A 139 6.14 -29.40 2.46
CA ALA A 139 5.58 -30.44 1.58
C ALA A 139 6.34 -30.59 0.24
N ALA A 140 7.28 -29.68 -0.05
CA ALA A 140 8.13 -29.71 -1.26
C ALA A 140 9.46 -30.39 -1.02
#